data_5e24ffe8d0d3a86d93dfd38d103b372d
#
_entry.id   5e24ffe8d0d3a86d93dfd38d103b372d
#
_cell.length_a   1.000
_cell.length_b   1.000
_cell.length_c   1.000
_cell.angle_alpha   90.00
_cell.angle_beta   90.00
_cell.angle_gamma   90.00
#
_symmetry.space_group_name_H-M   'P 1'
#
loop_
_entity.id
_entity.type
_entity.pdbx_description
1 polymer ?
#
loop_
_entity_poly.entity_id
_entity_poly.type
_entity_poly.pdbx_seq_one_letter_code
_entity_poly.pdbx_strand_id
1 'polypeptide(L)'
;DAVILDEASMVDLVLMQALLAALPGGCRLVLVGDPHQLPSVGPGNVLSDLLRSHCLPTVRLTEIFRQAAASAIIRGARAVDQGACPVLKNEAAGDFFFLRRLDPTAAVETIVSLCQTRLPHNMGIPPEQIQVLSPTRKGSVGTTNLNRALQAAVNPPAPEKREKAFGTTIFREGDRVMQVKNNYDVLWEETDGSGVGMGIFNGDIGRIEQIDKDSNLVLVDFEGRRAVYSPDMMTQLEPAYAVTVHKSQGSEYRAVILAALDAAPMLLTRGVLYTAMTRARTLLIVVGDDQVLARMAANDRQQRRYSGLRARLARTAEPAEPVPEQLQL
;
A
#
# COMPACT_ATOMS: atom_id res chain seq x y z
N ASP A 1 29.96 5.34 10.93
CA ASP A 1 28.53 5.67 10.75
C ASP A 1 27.90 4.69 9.76
N ALA A 2 26.60 4.47 9.87
CA ALA A 2 25.83 3.59 9.00
C ALA A 2 24.50 4.21 8.66
N VAL A 3 24.01 3.92 7.44
CA VAL A 3 22.65 4.24 6.97
C VAL A 3 21.92 2.94 6.69
N ILE A 4 20.74 2.78 7.24
CA ILE A 4 19.81 1.67 6.97
C ILE A 4 18.67 2.23 6.13
N LEU A 5 18.52 1.73 4.90
CA LEU A 5 17.44 2.07 4.00
C LEU A 5 16.44 0.93 3.97
N ASP A 6 15.31 1.14 4.63
CA ASP A 6 14.17 0.21 4.60
C ASP A 6 13.30 0.42 3.36
N GLU A 7 12.43 -0.55 3.05
CA GLU A 7 11.55 -0.57 1.84
C GLU A 7 12.34 -0.32 0.54
N ALA A 8 13.54 -0.85 0.41
CA ALA A 8 14.44 -0.64 -0.71
C ALA A 8 13.85 -1.10 -2.07
N SER A 9 12.79 -1.90 -2.08
CA SER A 9 12.02 -2.26 -3.28
C SER A 9 11.39 -1.04 -3.97
N MET A 10 11.09 0.03 -3.20
CA MET A 10 10.50 1.26 -3.69
C MET A 10 11.51 2.26 -4.26
N VAL A 11 12.81 1.98 -4.14
CA VAL A 11 13.89 2.88 -4.57
C VAL A 11 14.20 2.67 -6.04
N ASP A 12 14.09 3.76 -6.82
CA ASP A 12 14.48 3.78 -8.22
C ASP A 12 15.96 4.17 -8.41
N LEU A 13 16.42 4.17 -9.67
CA LEU A 13 17.80 4.51 -9.99
C LEU A 13 18.18 5.94 -9.64
N VAL A 14 17.26 6.89 -9.81
CA VAL A 14 17.53 8.31 -9.57
C VAL A 14 17.67 8.56 -8.08
N LEU A 15 16.76 7.99 -7.28
CA LEU A 15 16.79 8.10 -5.83
C LEU A 15 18.02 7.38 -5.25
N MET A 16 18.37 6.19 -5.76
CA MET A 16 19.59 5.48 -5.34
C MET A 16 20.85 6.28 -5.67
N GLN A 17 20.92 6.88 -6.85
CA GLN A 17 22.03 7.75 -7.23
C GLN A 17 22.15 8.95 -6.27
N ALA A 18 21.04 9.62 -5.97
CA ALA A 18 21.03 10.76 -5.05
C ALA A 18 21.48 10.35 -3.64
N LEU A 19 20.99 9.21 -3.13
CA LEU A 19 21.41 8.65 -1.85
C LEU A 19 22.92 8.40 -1.83
N LEU A 20 23.44 7.66 -2.82
CA LEU A 20 24.87 7.33 -2.87
C LEU A 20 25.76 8.57 -2.99
N ALA A 21 25.29 9.61 -3.69
CA ALA A 21 26.02 10.88 -3.80
C ALA A 21 26.04 11.67 -2.48
N ALA A 22 25.04 11.49 -1.62
CA ALA A 22 24.93 12.16 -0.33
C ALA A 22 25.66 11.43 0.80
N LEU A 23 26.01 10.15 0.63
CA LEU A 23 26.69 9.37 1.65
C LEU A 23 28.17 9.79 1.76
N PRO A 24 28.67 10.04 2.98
CA PRO A 24 30.08 10.30 3.19
C PRO A 24 30.93 9.05 2.89
N GLY A 25 32.17 9.27 2.45
CA GLY A 25 33.11 8.17 2.22
C GLY A 25 33.30 7.30 3.47
N GLY A 26 33.28 5.98 3.31
CA GLY A 26 33.37 5.02 4.41
C GLY A 26 32.09 4.75 5.18
N CYS A 27 30.97 5.40 4.84
CA CYS A 27 29.68 5.10 5.44
C CYS A 27 29.19 3.71 5.04
N ARG A 28 28.72 2.93 6.00
CA ARG A 28 28.14 1.62 5.76
C ARG A 28 26.67 1.76 5.34
N LEU A 29 26.30 1.20 4.19
CA LEU A 29 24.92 1.20 3.71
C LEU A 29 24.30 -0.19 3.82
N VAL A 30 23.18 -0.30 4.52
CA VAL A 30 22.36 -1.51 4.63
C VAL A 30 21.03 -1.28 3.90
N LEU A 31 20.71 -2.13 2.94
CA LEU A 31 19.45 -2.10 2.20
C LEU A 31 18.55 -3.22 2.73
N VAL A 32 17.36 -2.86 3.18
CA VAL A 32 16.32 -3.80 3.64
C VAL A 32 15.13 -3.70 2.69
N GLY A 33 14.55 -4.82 2.26
CA GLY A 33 13.40 -4.78 1.36
C GLY A 33 13.01 -6.14 0.83
N ASP A 34 11.84 -6.20 0.25
CA ASP A 34 11.24 -7.42 -0.31
C ASP A 34 11.22 -7.33 -1.86
N PRO A 35 12.02 -8.15 -2.56
CA PRO A 35 12.08 -8.12 -4.02
C PRO A 35 10.81 -8.64 -4.73
N HIS A 36 9.90 -9.27 -3.99
CA HIS A 36 8.64 -9.84 -4.51
C HIS A 36 7.48 -8.84 -4.46
N GLN A 37 7.61 -7.76 -3.67
CA GLN A 37 6.69 -6.64 -3.68
C GLN A 37 6.78 -5.85 -4.99
N LEU A 38 5.83 -4.94 -5.18
CA LEU A 38 5.84 -4.04 -6.33
C LEU A 38 7.13 -3.22 -6.38
N PRO A 39 7.77 -3.10 -7.55
CA PRO A 39 8.95 -2.27 -7.72
C PRO A 39 8.61 -0.77 -7.62
N SER A 40 9.64 0.07 -7.53
CA SER A 40 9.51 1.54 -7.60
C SER A 40 8.65 2.00 -8.77
N VAL A 41 8.02 3.17 -8.67
CA VAL A 41 7.31 3.79 -9.80
C VAL A 41 8.30 4.34 -10.82
N GLY A 42 9.43 4.88 -10.36
CA GLY A 42 10.50 5.44 -11.18
C GLY A 42 11.33 4.38 -11.93
N PRO A 43 12.34 4.79 -12.69
CA PRO A 43 13.11 3.92 -13.59
C PRO A 43 13.98 2.91 -12.84
N GLY A 44 14.09 1.71 -13.41
CA GLY A 44 14.94 0.63 -12.89
C GLY A 44 14.24 -0.25 -11.84
N ASN A 45 14.95 -1.29 -11.42
CA ASN A 45 14.56 -2.20 -10.34
C ASN A 45 15.81 -2.49 -9.50
N VAL A 46 16.22 -1.48 -8.72
CA VAL A 46 17.52 -1.44 -8.05
C VAL A 46 17.75 -2.64 -7.16
N LEU A 47 16.83 -2.91 -6.22
CA LEU A 47 16.98 -4.02 -5.28
C LEU A 47 17.10 -5.37 -6.00
N SER A 48 16.23 -5.63 -6.98
CA SER A 48 16.29 -6.88 -7.76
C SER A 48 17.56 -6.99 -8.58
N ASP A 49 18.04 -5.90 -9.19
CA ASP A 49 19.28 -5.90 -9.97
C ASP A 49 20.50 -6.13 -9.07
N LEU A 50 20.55 -5.54 -7.88
CA LEU A 50 21.59 -5.74 -6.88
C LEU A 50 21.63 -7.21 -6.42
N LEU A 51 20.48 -7.77 -6.03
CA LEU A 51 20.38 -9.17 -5.58
C LEU A 51 20.81 -10.15 -6.68
N ARG A 52 20.39 -9.91 -7.92
CA ARG A 52 20.71 -10.78 -9.08
C ARG A 52 22.14 -10.59 -9.60
N SER A 53 22.82 -9.54 -9.22
CA SER A 53 24.22 -9.32 -9.59
C SER A 53 25.17 -10.23 -8.81
N HIS A 54 24.77 -10.65 -7.61
CA HIS A 54 25.60 -11.39 -6.65
C HIS A 54 26.92 -10.68 -6.28
N CYS A 55 26.97 -9.35 -6.44
CA CYS A 55 28.17 -8.55 -6.17
C CYS A 55 28.21 -7.97 -4.75
N LEU A 56 27.12 -8.14 -3.99
CA LEU A 56 26.99 -7.60 -2.64
C LEU A 56 26.69 -8.72 -1.64
N PRO A 57 27.24 -8.67 -0.42
CA PRO A 57 26.84 -9.56 0.66
C PRO A 57 25.32 -9.47 0.87
N THR A 58 24.66 -10.61 0.92
CA THR A 58 23.21 -10.67 0.98
C THR A 58 22.77 -11.71 2.01
N VAL A 59 21.91 -11.30 2.94
CA VAL A 59 21.20 -12.20 3.85
C VAL A 59 19.74 -12.29 3.41
N ARG A 60 19.21 -13.52 3.29
CA ARG A 60 17.82 -13.78 2.99
C ARG A 60 17.12 -14.38 4.19
N LEU A 61 16.06 -13.72 4.65
CA LEU A 61 15.18 -14.27 5.68
C LEU A 61 14.23 -15.26 5.02
N THR A 62 14.42 -16.54 5.25
CA THR A 62 13.65 -17.63 4.61
C THR A 62 12.74 -18.35 5.60
N GLU A 63 12.98 -18.20 6.89
CA GLU A 63 12.24 -18.88 7.93
C GLU A 63 11.00 -18.09 8.36
N ILE A 64 9.88 -18.77 8.42
CA ILE A 64 8.62 -18.24 8.97
C ILE A 64 8.51 -18.77 10.40
N PHE A 65 8.48 -17.87 11.38
CA PHE A 65 8.27 -18.26 12.77
C PHE A 65 7.00 -19.11 12.93
N ARG A 66 7.03 -20.08 13.86
CA ARG A 66 5.98 -21.07 14.07
C ARG A 66 4.57 -20.45 14.23
N GLN A 67 4.46 -19.30 14.89
CA GLN A 67 3.19 -18.59 15.05
C GLN A 67 2.70 -17.99 13.72
N ALA A 68 3.59 -17.45 12.91
CA ALA A 68 3.28 -16.91 11.59
C ALA A 68 2.96 -18.02 10.56
N ALA A 69 3.52 -19.22 10.72
CA ALA A 69 3.23 -20.36 9.84
C ALA A 69 1.76 -20.84 9.93
N ALA A 70 1.06 -20.56 11.02
CA ALA A 70 -0.36 -20.85 11.17
C ALA A 70 -1.26 -19.88 10.36
N SER A 71 -0.77 -18.67 10.03
CA SER A 71 -1.51 -17.66 9.26
C SER A 71 -1.77 -18.12 7.83
N ALA A 72 -3.04 -18.08 7.40
CA ALA A 72 -3.43 -18.37 6.04
C ALA A 72 -3.02 -17.23 5.08
N ILE A 73 -2.93 -15.97 5.58
CA ILE A 73 -2.39 -14.83 4.83
C ILE A 73 -0.95 -15.12 4.43
N ILE A 74 -0.11 -15.52 5.37
CA ILE A 74 1.33 -15.76 5.12
C ILE A 74 1.52 -16.96 4.20
N ARG A 75 0.81 -18.08 4.44
CA ARG A 75 0.84 -19.23 3.54
C ARG A 75 0.37 -18.88 2.13
N GLY A 76 -0.69 -18.07 2.03
CA GLY A 76 -1.22 -17.59 0.76
C GLY A 76 -0.24 -16.69 0.02
N ALA A 77 0.39 -15.73 0.70
CA ALA A 77 1.41 -14.86 0.12
C ALA A 77 2.61 -15.66 -0.40
N ARG A 78 3.08 -16.67 0.36
CA ARG A 78 4.15 -17.58 -0.08
C ARG A 78 3.75 -18.40 -1.31
N ALA A 79 2.52 -18.90 -1.36
CA ALA A 79 2.02 -19.60 -2.54
C ALA A 79 2.01 -18.70 -3.77
N VAL A 80 1.53 -17.47 -3.61
CA VAL A 80 1.54 -16.43 -4.67
C VAL A 80 2.95 -16.13 -5.14
N ASP A 81 3.91 -15.96 -4.23
CA ASP A 81 5.32 -15.77 -4.56
C ASP A 81 5.87 -16.90 -5.45
N GLN A 82 5.49 -18.13 -5.16
CA GLN A 82 5.85 -19.32 -5.94
C GLN A 82 5.04 -19.48 -7.24
N GLY A 83 4.12 -18.56 -7.53
CA GLY A 83 3.27 -18.61 -8.73
C GLY A 83 2.01 -19.48 -8.60
N ALA A 84 1.70 -19.92 -7.39
CA ALA A 84 0.52 -20.72 -7.11
C ALA A 84 -0.63 -19.86 -6.56
N CYS A 85 -1.87 -20.21 -6.89
CA CYS A 85 -3.04 -19.58 -6.29
C CYS A 85 -3.12 -19.94 -4.80
N PRO A 86 -3.42 -18.99 -3.91
CA PRO A 86 -3.62 -19.30 -2.50
C PRO A 86 -4.83 -20.23 -2.30
N VAL A 87 -4.84 -20.96 -1.20
CA VAL A 87 -5.98 -21.81 -0.85
C VAL A 87 -7.18 -20.93 -0.50
N LEU A 88 -8.26 -21.05 -1.28
CA LEU A 88 -9.47 -20.21 -1.16
C LEU A 88 -10.54 -20.82 -0.23
N LYS A 89 -10.16 -21.72 0.65
CA LYS A 89 -11.07 -22.32 1.62
C LYS A 89 -11.20 -21.41 2.85
N ASN A 90 -12.43 -20.98 3.12
CA ASN A 90 -12.72 -20.19 4.30
C ASN A 90 -12.76 -21.06 5.56
N GLU A 91 -12.02 -20.66 6.58
CA GLU A 91 -12.01 -21.30 7.91
C GLU A 91 -12.57 -20.31 8.93
N ALA A 92 -13.44 -20.77 9.82
CA ALA A 92 -14.17 -19.90 10.76
C ALA A 92 -13.25 -19.06 11.67
N ALA A 93 -12.12 -19.62 12.08
CA ALA A 93 -11.10 -18.95 12.90
C ALA A 93 -9.89 -18.47 12.04
N GLY A 94 -10.03 -18.43 10.73
CA GLY A 94 -8.95 -18.03 9.83
C GLY A 94 -8.76 -16.51 9.76
N ASP A 95 -7.61 -16.12 9.27
CA ASP A 95 -7.23 -14.72 8.99
C ASP A 95 -7.34 -14.35 7.50
N PHE A 96 -7.67 -15.32 6.63
CA PHE A 96 -7.84 -15.14 5.19
C PHE A 96 -9.19 -15.69 4.73
N PHE A 97 -9.97 -14.86 4.03
CA PHE A 97 -11.28 -15.23 3.48
C PHE A 97 -11.39 -14.86 2.01
N PHE A 98 -12.01 -15.73 1.24
CA PHE A 98 -12.36 -15.48 -0.15
C PHE A 98 -13.89 -15.46 -0.32
N LEU A 99 -14.43 -14.36 -0.85
CA LEU A 99 -15.84 -14.18 -1.15
C LEU A 99 -16.02 -14.07 -2.66
N ARG A 100 -16.48 -15.16 -3.26
CA ARG A 100 -16.70 -15.20 -4.71
C ARG A 100 -17.83 -14.26 -5.10
N ARG A 101 -17.52 -13.26 -5.94
CA ARG A 101 -18.43 -12.30 -6.51
C ARG A 101 -18.00 -12.00 -7.94
N LEU A 102 -18.75 -12.54 -8.92
CA LEU A 102 -18.43 -12.37 -10.34
C LEU A 102 -19.04 -11.09 -10.90
N ASP A 103 -20.21 -10.70 -10.38
CA ASP A 103 -20.84 -9.44 -10.74
C ASP A 103 -20.17 -8.26 -10.00
N PRO A 104 -19.72 -7.22 -10.74
CA PRO A 104 -19.09 -6.06 -10.14
C PRO A 104 -19.96 -5.29 -9.14
N THR A 105 -21.26 -5.22 -9.38
CA THR A 105 -22.21 -4.52 -8.49
C THR A 105 -22.32 -5.27 -7.16
N ALA A 106 -22.52 -6.59 -7.22
CA ALA A 106 -22.57 -7.44 -6.04
C ALA A 106 -21.22 -7.44 -5.27
N ALA A 107 -20.09 -7.28 -5.97
CA ALA A 107 -18.78 -7.14 -5.33
C ALA A 107 -18.69 -5.82 -4.55
N VAL A 108 -19.10 -4.69 -5.14
CA VAL A 108 -19.12 -3.38 -4.47
C VAL A 108 -20.04 -3.41 -3.25
N GLU A 109 -21.26 -3.93 -3.37
CA GLU A 109 -22.20 -4.08 -2.26
C GLU A 109 -21.63 -4.94 -1.12
N THR A 110 -20.96 -6.04 -1.48
CA THR A 110 -20.28 -6.90 -0.50
C THR A 110 -19.17 -6.15 0.23
N ILE A 111 -18.31 -5.40 -0.49
CA ILE A 111 -17.24 -4.60 0.09
C ILE A 111 -17.80 -3.52 1.03
N VAL A 112 -18.84 -2.81 0.59
CA VAL A 112 -19.52 -1.80 1.41
C VAL A 112 -20.08 -2.42 2.68
N SER A 113 -20.83 -3.55 2.57
CA SER A 113 -21.38 -4.27 3.73
C SER A 113 -20.29 -4.75 4.71
N LEU A 114 -19.15 -5.21 4.18
CA LEU A 114 -18.00 -5.58 5.01
C LEU A 114 -17.49 -4.40 5.84
N CYS A 115 -17.30 -3.24 5.21
CA CYS A 115 -16.77 -2.05 5.88
C CYS A 115 -17.76 -1.42 6.85
N GLN A 116 -19.05 -1.34 6.46
CA GLN A 116 -20.06 -0.61 7.22
C GLN A 116 -20.62 -1.42 8.39
N THR A 117 -20.86 -2.73 8.18
CA THR A 117 -21.63 -3.53 9.15
C THR A 117 -20.93 -4.81 9.57
N ARG A 118 -20.48 -5.65 8.62
CA ARG A 118 -20.08 -7.03 8.95
C ARG A 118 -18.82 -7.10 9.81
N LEU A 119 -17.75 -6.39 9.45
CA LEU A 119 -16.51 -6.40 10.22
C LEU A 119 -16.65 -5.66 11.56
N PRO A 120 -17.28 -4.46 11.60
CA PRO A 120 -17.55 -3.80 12.86
C PRO A 120 -18.36 -4.65 13.86
N HIS A 121 -19.47 -5.26 13.42
CA HIS A 121 -20.33 -6.02 14.32
C HIS A 121 -19.80 -7.41 14.68
N ASN A 122 -19.23 -8.14 13.70
CA ASN A 122 -18.88 -9.54 13.90
C ASN A 122 -17.46 -9.74 14.44
N MET A 123 -16.55 -8.78 14.14
CA MET A 123 -15.13 -8.93 14.48
C MET A 123 -14.57 -7.75 15.28
N GLY A 124 -15.39 -6.75 15.61
CA GLY A 124 -14.93 -5.56 16.34
C GLY A 124 -13.84 -4.77 15.61
N ILE A 125 -13.86 -4.78 14.29
CA ILE A 125 -12.92 -4.03 13.45
C ILE A 125 -13.65 -2.82 12.89
N PRO A 126 -13.43 -1.63 13.43
CA PRO A 126 -14.12 -0.43 13.00
C PRO A 126 -13.64 0.01 11.60
N PRO A 127 -14.44 0.79 10.84
CA PRO A 127 -14.14 1.18 9.46
C PRO A 127 -12.78 1.85 9.27
N GLU A 128 -12.29 2.57 10.27
CA GLU A 128 -11.00 3.26 10.25
C GLU A 128 -9.80 2.30 10.17
N GLN A 129 -9.98 1.07 10.65
CA GLN A 129 -8.96 0.03 10.67
C GLN A 129 -9.04 -0.92 9.47
N ILE A 130 -9.99 -0.64 8.55
CA ILE A 130 -10.20 -1.41 7.33
C ILE A 130 -9.66 -0.62 6.14
N GLN A 131 -8.84 -1.23 5.31
CA GLN A 131 -8.41 -0.65 4.05
C GLN A 131 -8.91 -1.48 2.88
N VAL A 132 -9.64 -0.83 1.98
CA VAL A 132 -10.02 -1.45 0.71
C VAL A 132 -8.91 -1.20 -0.31
N LEU A 133 -8.47 -2.26 -0.97
CA LEU A 133 -7.46 -2.22 -2.02
C LEU A 133 -8.06 -2.63 -3.36
N SER A 134 -7.68 -1.94 -4.42
CA SER A 134 -8.01 -2.33 -5.79
C SER A 134 -6.76 -2.26 -6.68
N PRO A 135 -6.60 -3.18 -7.65
CA PRO A 135 -5.55 -3.06 -8.66
C PRO A 135 -5.70 -1.84 -9.55
N THR A 136 -6.93 -1.32 -9.70
CA THR A 136 -7.27 -0.29 -10.69
C THR A 136 -7.90 0.95 -10.05
N ARG A 137 -7.71 2.10 -10.71
CA ARG A 137 -8.36 3.36 -10.33
C ARG A 137 -9.74 3.52 -10.97
N LYS A 138 -9.91 3.05 -12.22
CA LYS A 138 -11.14 3.18 -13.03
C LYS A 138 -11.91 1.86 -13.06
N GLY A 139 -13.18 1.96 -13.47
CA GLY A 139 -14.08 0.80 -13.57
C GLY A 139 -14.95 0.59 -12.33
N SER A 140 -15.81 -0.42 -12.38
CA SER A 140 -16.83 -0.65 -11.36
C SER A 140 -16.23 -0.94 -9.98
N VAL A 141 -15.16 -1.70 -9.91
CA VAL A 141 -14.39 -1.98 -8.67
C VAL A 141 -13.10 -1.16 -8.57
N GLY A 142 -12.96 -0.11 -9.38
CA GLY A 142 -11.86 0.84 -9.27
C GLY A 142 -12.01 1.76 -8.05
N THR A 143 -10.88 2.27 -7.55
CA THR A 143 -10.87 3.09 -6.32
C THR A 143 -11.78 4.31 -6.41
N THR A 144 -11.95 4.92 -7.59
CA THR A 144 -12.86 6.06 -7.76
C THR A 144 -14.31 5.71 -7.44
N ASN A 145 -14.82 4.58 -7.94
CA ASN A 145 -16.18 4.15 -7.67
C ASN A 145 -16.34 3.60 -6.24
N LEU A 146 -15.36 2.83 -5.78
CA LEU A 146 -15.35 2.29 -4.42
C LEU A 146 -15.34 3.41 -3.38
N ASN A 147 -14.54 4.47 -3.56
CA ASN A 147 -14.52 5.60 -2.64
C ASN A 147 -15.88 6.29 -2.55
N ARG A 148 -16.58 6.49 -3.67
CA ARG A 148 -17.92 7.07 -3.67
C ARG A 148 -18.93 6.21 -2.94
N ALA A 149 -18.94 4.89 -3.19
CA ALA A 149 -19.83 3.95 -2.54
C ALA A 149 -19.57 3.84 -1.04
N LEU A 150 -18.29 3.77 -0.66
CA LEU A 150 -17.87 3.68 0.74
C LEU A 150 -18.14 4.99 1.50
N GLN A 151 -17.88 6.16 0.91
CA GLN A 151 -18.22 7.43 1.51
C GLN A 151 -19.72 7.52 1.82
N ALA A 152 -20.56 7.17 0.84
CA ALA A 152 -22.01 7.20 1.03
C ALA A 152 -22.51 6.27 2.15
N ALA A 153 -21.83 5.15 2.37
CA ALA A 153 -22.21 4.15 3.36
C ALA A 153 -21.59 4.40 4.74
N VAL A 154 -20.29 4.73 4.79
CA VAL A 154 -19.53 4.85 6.06
C VAL A 154 -19.63 6.27 6.62
N ASN A 155 -19.66 7.27 5.76
CA ASN A 155 -19.78 8.67 6.12
C ASN A 155 -20.90 9.35 5.32
N PRO A 156 -22.20 9.00 5.55
CA PRO A 156 -23.32 9.58 4.82
C PRO A 156 -23.45 11.09 5.09
N PRO A 157 -24.10 11.84 4.15
CA PRO A 157 -24.38 13.24 4.39
C PRO A 157 -25.32 13.39 5.60
N ALA A 158 -25.07 14.43 6.38
CA ALA A 158 -25.88 14.78 7.54
C ALA A 158 -25.93 16.31 7.69
N PRO A 159 -27.01 16.88 8.27
CA PRO A 159 -27.15 18.32 8.40
C PRO A 159 -26.00 19.03 9.13
N GLU A 160 -25.38 18.33 10.08
CA GLU A 160 -24.25 18.82 10.87
C GLU A 160 -22.91 18.77 10.14
N LYS A 161 -22.81 17.99 9.05
CA LYS A 161 -21.57 17.82 8.30
C LYS A 161 -21.51 18.79 7.13
N ARG A 162 -20.40 19.50 7.06
CA ARG A 162 -20.12 20.39 5.93
C ARG A 162 -19.51 19.60 4.78
N GLU A 163 -19.82 20.06 3.57
CA GLU A 163 -19.32 19.48 2.33
C GLU A 163 -18.65 20.53 1.46
N LYS A 164 -17.66 20.12 0.72
CA LYS A 164 -16.96 20.93 -0.28
C LYS A 164 -16.74 20.11 -1.56
N ALA A 165 -17.30 20.61 -2.66
CA ALA A 165 -17.00 20.08 -3.98
C ALA A 165 -15.65 20.60 -4.46
N PHE A 166 -14.81 19.69 -4.95
CA PHE A 166 -13.56 20.00 -5.62
C PHE A 166 -13.42 19.13 -6.87
N GLY A 167 -13.52 19.74 -8.04
CA GLY A 167 -13.65 19.00 -9.30
C GLY A 167 -14.87 18.07 -9.30
N THR A 168 -14.64 16.79 -9.49
CA THR A 168 -15.70 15.75 -9.47
C THR A 168 -15.83 15.06 -8.10
N THR A 169 -15.04 15.46 -7.12
CA THR A 169 -15.00 14.87 -5.78
C THR A 169 -15.75 15.78 -4.80
N ILE A 170 -16.61 15.19 -3.99
CA ILE A 170 -17.22 15.88 -2.85
C ILE A 170 -16.49 15.39 -1.60
N PHE A 171 -15.84 16.32 -0.92
CA PHE A 171 -15.25 16.08 0.40
C PHE A 171 -16.24 16.46 1.49
N ARG A 172 -16.28 15.69 2.55
CA ARG A 172 -17.20 15.84 3.68
C ARG A 172 -16.44 15.74 5.00
N GLU A 173 -16.86 16.48 6.00
CA GLU A 173 -16.34 16.31 7.37
C GLU A 173 -16.49 14.86 7.81
N GLY A 174 -15.41 14.30 8.36
CA GLY A 174 -15.30 12.89 8.70
C GLY A 174 -14.73 12.00 7.59
N ASP A 175 -14.51 12.52 6.38
CA ASP A 175 -13.94 11.72 5.29
C ASP A 175 -12.50 11.31 5.57
N ARG A 176 -12.19 10.08 5.18
CA ARG A 176 -10.83 9.58 5.12
C ARG A 176 -10.17 10.00 3.82
N VAL A 177 -9.03 10.66 3.92
CA VAL A 177 -8.28 11.21 2.79
C VAL A 177 -6.83 10.77 2.82
N MET A 178 -6.15 10.85 1.67
CA MET A 178 -4.73 10.58 1.54
C MET A 178 -4.05 11.75 0.84
N GLN A 179 -2.93 12.18 1.36
CA GLN A 179 -1.99 13.06 0.67
C GLN A 179 -1.38 12.31 -0.50
N VAL A 180 -1.39 12.91 -1.71
CA VAL A 180 -0.94 12.24 -2.93
C VAL A 180 0.30 12.87 -3.57
N LYS A 181 0.90 13.83 -2.87
CA LYS A 181 2.17 14.48 -3.24
C LYS A 181 2.94 14.83 -1.98
N ASN A 182 4.27 14.76 -2.03
CA ASN A 182 5.07 15.32 -0.95
C ASN A 182 4.90 16.85 -0.95
N ASN A 183 4.56 17.40 0.20
CA ASN A 183 4.52 18.85 0.41
C ASN A 183 5.25 19.18 1.72
N TYR A 184 6.46 19.69 1.58
CA TYR A 184 7.35 20.00 2.70
C TYR A 184 6.98 21.30 3.39
N ASP A 185 6.12 22.13 2.78
CA ASP A 185 5.76 23.46 3.27
C ASP A 185 4.46 23.47 4.07
N VAL A 186 3.73 22.35 4.14
CA VAL A 186 2.51 22.23 4.93
C VAL A 186 2.85 22.27 6.40
N LEU A 187 2.40 23.30 7.08
CA LEU A 187 2.50 23.39 8.54
C LEU A 187 1.44 22.50 9.20
N TRP A 188 1.83 21.84 10.26
CA TRP A 188 0.94 21.08 11.10
C TRP A 188 1.22 21.31 12.60
N GLU A 189 0.18 21.15 13.41
CA GLU A 189 0.23 21.20 14.86
C GLU A 189 -0.21 19.85 15.42
N GLU A 190 0.43 19.38 16.49
CA GLU A 190 -0.04 18.20 17.20
C GLU A 190 -1.37 18.49 17.91
N THR A 191 -2.28 17.51 17.86
CA THR A 191 -3.64 17.63 18.44
C THR A 191 -3.64 17.92 19.94
N ASP A 192 -2.60 17.50 20.64
CA ASP A 192 -2.39 17.76 22.08
C ASP A 192 -1.65 19.09 22.35
N GLY A 193 -1.28 19.84 21.32
CA GLY A 193 -0.56 21.10 21.41
C GLY A 193 0.92 20.96 21.80
N SER A 194 1.48 19.74 21.79
CA SER A 194 2.85 19.48 22.23
C SER A 194 3.90 19.92 21.22
N GLY A 195 3.54 20.09 19.94
CA GLY A 195 4.50 20.44 18.90
C GLY A 195 3.88 21.02 17.64
N VAL A 196 4.75 21.64 16.85
CA VAL A 196 4.48 22.11 15.49
C VAL A 196 5.55 21.58 14.57
N GLY A 197 5.21 21.31 13.33
CA GLY A 197 6.19 20.86 12.35
C GLY A 197 5.77 21.19 10.93
N MET A 198 6.55 20.69 9.99
CA MET A 198 6.35 20.92 8.56
C MET A 198 6.42 19.61 7.79
N GLY A 199 5.63 19.53 6.74
CA GLY A 199 5.63 18.44 5.79
C GLY A 199 4.52 17.42 6.04
N ILE A 200 3.73 17.18 4.98
CA ILE A 200 2.79 16.07 4.83
C ILE A 200 3.17 15.35 3.54
N PHE A 201 3.28 14.03 3.59
CA PHE A 201 3.92 13.26 2.54
C PHE A 201 2.96 12.37 1.77
N ASN A 202 3.35 12.01 0.56
CA ASN A 202 2.59 11.10 -0.28
C ASN A 202 2.39 9.75 0.44
N GLY A 203 1.13 9.36 0.61
CA GLY A 203 0.74 8.17 1.35
C GLY A 203 0.22 8.45 2.76
N ASP A 204 0.47 9.63 3.34
CA ASP A 204 -0.09 10.00 4.63
C ASP A 204 -1.62 9.98 4.56
N ILE A 205 -2.25 9.22 5.45
CA ILE A 205 -3.71 9.10 5.55
C ILE A 205 -4.19 9.99 6.70
N GLY A 206 -5.22 10.78 6.42
CA GLY A 206 -5.83 11.65 7.41
C GLY A 206 -7.35 11.59 7.37
N ARG A 207 -7.96 12.32 8.28
CA ARG A 207 -9.41 12.52 8.37
C ARG A 207 -9.74 14.00 8.33
N ILE A 208 -10.72 14.38 7.51
CA ILE A 208 -11.23 15.76 7.49
C ILE A 208 -11.97 16.01 8.80
N GLU A 209 -11.45 16.91 9.64
CA GLU A 209 -12.08 17.30 10.88
C GLU A 209 -13.10 18.41 10.65
N GLN A 210 -12.75 19.41 9.85
CA GLN A 210 -13.58 20.60 9.65
C GLN A 210 -13.43 21.17 8.25
N ILE A 211 -14.54 21.67 7.71
CA ILE A 211 -14.59 22.43 6.46
C ILE A 211 -15.16 23.82 6.77
N ASP A 212 -14.34 24.83 6.64
CA ASP A 212 -14.79 26.22 6.77
C ASP A 212 -15.26 26.74 5.40
N LYS A 213 -16.55 27.06 5.31
CA LYS A 213 -17.16 27.58 4.07
C LYS A 213 -16.82 29.02 3.79
N ASP A 214 -16.55 29.82 4.82
CA ASP A 214 -16.29 31.25 4.69
C ASP A 214 -14.86 31.51 4.21
N SER A 215 -13.89 30.86 4.82
CA SER A 215 -12.48 30.93 4.42
C SER A 215 -12.10 29.92 3.34
N ASN A 216 -12.99 28.96 3.03
CA ASN A 216 -12.70 27.85 2.10
C ASN A 216 -11.55 26.93 2.54
N LEU A 217 -11.22 26.90 3.82
CA LEU A 217 -10.15 26.07 4.37
C LEU A 217 -10.69 24.70 4.80
N VAL A 218 -9.84 23.69 4.73
CA VAL A 218 -10.14 22.32 5.20
C VAL A 218 -9.08 21.92 6.22
N LEU A 219 -9.52 21.56 7.42
CA LEU A 219 -8.67 21.04 8.47
C LEU A 219 -8.65 19.52 8.38
N VAL A 220 -7.46 18.94 8.28
CA VAL A 220 -7.24 17.49 8.19
C VAL A 220 -6.33 17.05 9.31
N ASP A 221 -6.75 16.03 10.06
CA ASP A 221 -5.92 15.35 11.04
C ASP A 221 -5.23 14.14 10.41
N PHE A 222 -3.90 14.15 10.38
CA PHE A 222 -3.03 13.05 9.94
C PHE A 222 -2.41 12.37 11.16
N GLU A 223 -3.17 11.48 11.80
CA GLU A 223 -2.73 10.70 12.97
C GLU A 223 -2.16 11.58 14.10
N GLY A 224 -2.92 12.62 14.47
CA GLY A 224 -2.54 13.55 15.53
C GLY A 224 -1.83 14.82 15.04
N ARG A 225 -1.53 14.92 13.74
CA ARG A 225 -0.95 16.12 13.10
C ARG A 225 -2.05 16.86 12.32
N ARG A 226 -2.51 17.99 12.84
CA ARG A 226 -3.53 18.81 12.21
C ARG A 226 -2.92 19.78 11.21
N ALA A 227 -3.34 19.70 9.97
CA ALA A 227 -2.88 20.56 8.88
C ALA A 227 -4.05 21.26 8.19
N VAL A 228 -3.85 22.52 7.81
CA VAL A 228 -4.86 23.33 7.12
C VAL A 228 -4.57 23.33 5.63
N TYR A 229 -5.59 23.00 4.84
CA TYR A 229 -5.54 22.96 3.39
C TYR A 229 -6.31 24.12 2.79
N SER A 230 -5.63 24.92 1.98
CA SER A 230 -6.25 25.95 1.14
C SER A 230 -6.83 25.34 -0.15
N PRO A 231 -7.69 26.05 -0.90
CA PRO A 231 -8.31 25.53 -2.12
C PRO A 231 -7.33 24.99 -3.17
N ASP A 232 -6.19 25.63 -3.35
CA ASP A 232 -5.14 25.22 -4.28
C ASP A 232 -4.44 23.92 -3.85
N MET A 233 -4.36 23.66 -2.55
CA MET A 233 -3.78 22.44 -1.98
C MET A 233 -4.72 21.24 -2.06
N MET A 234 -6.02 21.44 -2.28
CA MET A 234 -6.99 20.32 -2.37
C MET A 234 -6.70 19.33 -3.50
N THR A 235 -5.93 19.74 -4.51
CA THR A 235 -5.43 18.84 -5.57
C THR A 235 -4.48 17.78 -5.04
N GLN A 236 -3.97 17.95 -3.84
CA GLN A 236 -3.03 17.05 -3.18
C GLN A 236 -3.74 16.01 -2.30
N LEU A 237 -5.06 16.11 -2.15
CA LEU A 237 -5.87 15.16 -1.38
C LEU A 237 -6.74 14.30 -2.29
N GLU A 238 -6.85 13.03 -1.96
CA GLU A 238 -7.80 12.09 -2.57
C GLU A 238 -8.58 11.34 -1.47
N PRO A 239 -9.84 10.95 -1.71
CA PRO A 239 -10.55 10.04 -0.80
C PRO A 239 -9.79 8.72 -0.65
N ALA A 240 -9.72 8.21 0.57
CA ALA A 240 -8.86 7.07 0.92
C ALA A 240 -9.59 5.90 1.62
N TYR A 241 -10.90 5.76 1.44
CA TYR A 241 -11.63 4.55 1.85
C TYR A 241 -11.13 3.33 1.05
N ALA A 242 -10.87 3.54 -0.25
CA ALA A 242 -10.22 2.60 -1.13
C ALA A 242 -9.01 3.25 -1.80
N VAL A 243 -7.87 2.55 -1.81
CA VAL A 243 -6.65 2.99 -2.49
C VAL A 243 -6.15 1.93 -3.46
N THR A 244 -5.31 2.32 -4.42
CA THR A 244 -4.69 1.31 -5.29
C THR A 244 -3.62 0.54 -4.51
N VAL A 245 -3.38 -0.71 -4.91
CA VAL A 245 -2.31 -1.52 -4.29
C VAL A 245 -0.95 -0.82 -4.35
N HIS A 246 -0.67 -0.05 -5.41
CA HIS A 246 0.56 0.73 -5.51
C HIS A 246 0.66 1.82 -4.43
N LYS A 247 -0.46 2.47 -4.09
CA LYS A 247 -0.48 3.51 -3.05
C LYS A 247 -0.47 2.96 -1.62
N SER A 248 -0.67 1.65 -1.46
CA SER A 248 -0.59 1.00 -0.14
C SER A 248 0.80 0.47 0.19
N GLN A 249 1.79 0.61 -0.72
CA GLN A 249 3.18 0.24 -0.43
C GLN A 249 3.70 1.04 0.78
N GLY A 250 4.52 0.40 1.61
CA GLY A 250 5.03 0.98 2.86
C GLY A 250 4.01 1.06 4.01
N SER A 251 2.72 0.79 3.76
CA SER A 251 1.68 0.84 4.80
C SER A 251 1.17 -0.55 5.14
N GLU A 252 0.73 -0.74 6.37
CA GLU A 252 0.07 -1.97 6.83
C GLU A 252 -1.24 -1.63 7.53
N TYR A 253 -2.23 -2.51 7.40
CA TYR A 253 -3.57 -2.28 7.94
C TYR A 253 -4.03 -3.48 8.77
N ARG A 254 -4.82 -3.26 9.81
CA ARG A 254 -5.38 -4.34 10.62
C ARG A 254 -6.21 -5.29 9.76
N ALA A 255 -7.11 -4.76 8.92
CA ALA A 255 -7.88 -5.54 7.97
C ALA A 255 -7.74 -4.97 6.55
N VAL A 256 -7.56 -5.85 5.58
CA VAL A 256 -7.52 -5.51 4.16
C VAL A 256 -8.65 -6.21 3.43
N ILE A 257 -9.35 -5.48 2.57
CA ILE A 257 -10.31 -6.02 1.62
C ILE A 257 -9.77 -5.77 0.21
N LEU A 258 -9.41 -6.85 -0.50
CA LEU A 258 -8.92 -6.75 -1.89
C LEU A 258 -10.07 -7.01 -2.88
N ALA A 259 -10.34 -6.04 -3.76
CA ALA A 259 -11.23 -6.22 -4.89
C ALA A 259 -10.48 -6.90 -6.03
N ALA A 260 -10.78 -8.19 -6.29
CA ALA A 260 -10.10 -9.03 -7.29
C ALA A 260 -11.03 -9.40 -8.43
N LEU A 261 -11.38 -8.42 -9.25
CA LEU A 261 -12.16 -8.59 -10.48
C LEU A 261 -11.34 -8.21 -11.71
N ASP A 262 -11.90 -8.48 -12.89
CA ASP A 262 -11.18 -8.26 -14.14
C ASP A 262 -10.78 -6.77 -14.32
N ALA A 263 -9.57 -6.58 -14.75
CA ALA A 263 -8.96 -5.28 -14.98
C ALA A 263 -7.92 -5.40 -16.11
N ALA A 264 -7.27 -4.29 -16.47
CA ALA A 264 -6.21 -4.32 -17.46
C ALA A 264 -5.12 -5.35 -17.09
N PRO A 265 -4.71 -6.24 -18.00
CA PRO A 265 -3.79 -7.35 -17.70
C PRO A 265 -2.47 -6.92 -17.05
N MET A 266 -2.01 -5.70 -17.34
CA MET A 266 -0.80 -5.13 -16.75
C MET A 266 -0.94 -4.83 -15.24
N LEU A 267 -2.16 -4.74 -14.72
CA LEU A 267 -2.46 -4.53 -13.30
C LEU A 267 -2.77 -5.84 -12.56
N LEU A 268 -2.98 -6.94 -13.31
CA LEU A 268 -3.28 -8.25 -12.75
C LEU A 268 -2.02 -9.10 -12.73
N THR A 269 -1.05 -8.72 -11.90
CA THR A 269 0.24 -9.40 -11.78
C THR A 269 0.44 -10.02 -10.39
N ARG A 270 1.36 -10.99 -10.32
CA ARG A 270 1.80 -11.63 -9.09
C ARG A 270 2.22 -10.60 -8.03
N GLY A 271 3.05 -9.62 -8.41
CA GLY A 271 3.53 -8.59 -7.51
C GLY A 271 2.41 -7.73 -6.92
N VAL A 272 1.35 -7.42 -7.71
CA VAL A 272 0.17 -6.70 -7.21
C VAL A 272 -0.57 -7.54 -6.17
N LEU A 273 -0.81 -8.82 -6.45
CA LEU A 273 -1.50 -9.72 -5.53
C LEU A 273 -0.69 -9.92 -4.25
N TYR A 274 0.60 -10.23 -4.38
CA TYR A 274 1.52 -10.42 -3.26
C TYR A 274 1.57 -9.18 -2.36
N THR A 275 1.79 -7.99 -2.95
CA THR A 275 1.82 -6.73 -2.20
C THR A 275 0.50 -6.48 -1.48
N ALA A 276 -0.65 -6.69 -2.13
CA ALA A 276 -1.95 -6.51 -1.50
C ALA A 276 -2.15 -7.43 -0.29
N MET A 277 -1.75 -8.71 -0.41
CA MET A 277 -1.86 -9.68 0.67
C MET A 277 -0.99 -9.31 1.88
N THR A 278 0.25 -8.86 1.62
CA THR A 278 1.21 -8.51 2.67
C THR A 278 0.88 -7.19 3.39
N ARG A 279 -0.12 -6.42 2.92
CA ARG A 279 -0.62 -5.21 3.65
C ARG A 279 -1.53 -5.56 4.82
N ALA A 280 -2.03 -6.81 4.91
CA ALA A 280 -2.93 -7.23 5.97
C ALA A 280 -2.16 -7.75 7.19
N ARG A 281 -2.40 -7.15 8.36
CA ARG A 281 -1.81 -7.59 9.63
C ARG A 281 -2.56 -8.77 10.27
N THR A 282 -3.90 -8.66 10.34
CA THR A 282 -4.70 -9.64 11.10
C THR A 282 -5.83 -10.25 10.29
N LEU A 283 -6.29 -9.60 9.22
CA LEU A 283 -7.41 -10.08 8.41
C LEU A 283 -7.25 -9.66 6.96
N LEU A 284 -7.35 -10.64 6.06
CA LEU A 284 -7.45 -10.42 4.62
C LEU A 284 -8.76 -11.01 4.09
N ILE A 285 -9.55 -10.19 3.41
CA ILE A 285 -10.73 -10.64 2.68
C ILE A 285 -10.54 -10.31 1.21
N VAL A 286 -10.60 -11.31 0.34
CA VAL A 286 -10.60 -11.10 -1.10
C VAL A 286 -12.02 -11.25 -1.62
N VAL A 287 -12.51 -10.23 -2.32
CA VAL A 287 -13.84 -10.21 -2.94
C VAL A 287 -13.66 -10.18 -4.46
N GLY A 288 -14.12 -11.22 -5.15
CA GLY A 288 -13.99 -11.24 -6.61
C GLY A 288 -14.06 -12.62 -7.25
N ASP A 289 -13.27 -12.80 -8.30
CA ASP A 289 -13.21 -13.99 -9.13
C ASP A 289 -11.94 -14.81 -8.83
N ASP A 290 -12.13 -16.09 -8.52
CA ASP A 290 -11.04 -17.06 -8.31
C ASP A 290 -10.15 -17.23 -9.55
N GLN A 291 -10.70 -17.11 -10.75
CA GLN A 291 -9.92 -17.17 -12.00
C GLN A 291 -9.00 -15.93 -12.15
N VAL A 292 -9.46 -14.77 -11.69
CA VAL A 292 -8.62 -13.54 -11.66
C VAL A 292 -7.45 -13.75 -10.71
N LEU A 293 -7.68 -14.29 -9.51
CA LEU A 293 -6.61 -14.59 -8.56
C LEU A 293 -5.59 -15.58 -9.12
N ALA A 294 -6.07 -16.66 -9.75
CA ALA A 294 -5.19 -17.64 -10.38
C ALA A 294 -4.35 -17.01 -11.51
N ARG A 295 -4.96 -16.16 -12.34
CA ARG A 295 -4.23 -15.40 -13.39
C ARG A 295 -3.19 -14.46 -12.79
N MET A 296 -3.53 -13.75 -11.71
CA MET A 296 -2.59 -12.85 -11.03
C MET A 296 -1.39 -13.64 -10.47
N ALA A 297 -1.63 -14.72 -9.76
CA ALA A 297 -0.58 -15.55 -9.19
C ALA A 297 0.37 -16.13 -10.28
N ALA A 298 -0.18 -16.56 -11.40
CA ALA A 298 0.59 -17.09 -12.52
C ALA A 298 1.33 -16.03 -13.33
N ASN A 299 0.87 -14.76 -13.29
CA ASN A 299 1.43 -13.67 -14.09
C ASN A 299 2.62 -13.01 -13.41
N ASP A 300 3.83 -13.47 -13.72
CA ASP A 300 5.10 -12.92 -13.25
C ASP A 300 5.66 -11.79 -14.14
N ARG A 301 4.87 -11.30 -15.09
CA ARG A 301 5.26 -10.19 -15.95
C ARG A 301 5.41 -8.91 -15.13
N GLN A 302 6.48 -8.84 -14.37
CA GLN A 302 6.99 -7.56 -13.91
C GLN A 302 7.36 -6.76 -15.17
N GLN A 303 7.06 -5.48 -15.18
CA GLN A 303 7.59 -4.62 -16.24
C GLN A 303 9.10 -4.82 -16.31
N ARG A 304 9.58 -5.46 -17.38
CA ARG A 304 11.00 -5.64 -17.60
C ARG A 304 11.62 -4.25 -17.77
N ARG A 305 12.38 -3.86 -16.77
CA ARG A 305 13.04 -2.55 -16.77
C ARG A 305 14.48 -2.74 -17.19
N TYR A 306 14.84 -2.17 -18.33
CA TYR A 306 16.18 -2.29 -18.89
C TYR A 306 17.07 -1.14 -18.40
N SER A 307 17.52 -1.22 -17.15
CA SER A 307 18.43 -0.20 -16.59
C SER A 307 19.90 -0.39 -16.95
N GLY A 308 20.27 -1.61 -17.32
CA GLY A 308 21.68 -2.01 -17.49
C GLY A 308 22.48 -2.09 -16.19
N LEU A 309 21.88 -1.83 -15.02
CA LEU A 309 22.55 -1.82 -13.72
C LEU A 309 23.21 -3.17 -13.44
N ARG A 310 22.46 -4.26 -13.55
CA ARG A 310 22.99 -5.61 -13.33
C ARG A 310 24.20 -5.92 -14.21
N ALA A 311 24.15 -5.57 -15.51
CA ALA A 311 25.24 -5.83 -16.44
C ALA A 311 26.49 -4.99 -16.12
N ARG A 312 26.32 -3.78 -15.62
CA ARG A 312 27.43 -2.90 -15.20
C ARG A 312 28.06 -3.42 -13.92
N LEU A 313 27.27 -3.80 -12.93
CA LEU A 313 27.76 -4.40 -11.67
C LEU A 313 28.59 -5.65 -11.94
N ALA A 314 28.11 -6.55 -12.80
CA ALA A 314 28.82 -7.77 -13.15
C ALA A 314 30.19 -7.54 -13.84
N ARG A 315 30.42 -6.35 -14.41
CA ARG A 315 31.70 -5.99 -15.06
C ARG A 315 32.70 -5.35 -14.10
N THR A 316 32.23 -4.74 -13.00
CA THR A 316 33.04 -3.89 -12.13
C THR A 316 33.31 -4.52 -10.76
N ALA A 317 32.56 -5.53 -10.37
CA ALA A 317 32.67 -6.10 -9.04
C ALA A 317 33.42 -7.44 -9.06
N GLU A 318 34.34 -7.59 -8.13
CA GLU A 318 34.80 -8.92 -7.72
C GLU A 318 33.65 -9.65 -7.01
N PRO A 319 33.59 -11.00 -7.06
CA PRO A 319 32.55 -11.76 -6.36
C PRO A 319 32.52 -11.40 -4.88
N ALA A 320 31.35 -11.14 -4.32
CA ALA A 320 31.20 -10.82 -2.90
C ALA A 320 31.66 -12.01 -2.04
N GLU A 321 32.43 -11.72 -0.99
CA GLU A 321 32.75 -12.74 0.01
C GLU A 321 31.44 -13.31 0.63
N PRO A 322 31.40 -14.63 0.87
CA PRO A 322 30.23 -15.26 1.49
C PRO A 322 30.01 -14.70 2.91
N VAL A 323 28.79 -14.41 3.24
CA VAL A 323 28.40 -14.00 4.60
C VAL A 323 28.67 -15.18 5.55
N PRO A 324 29.38 -14.97 6.67
CA PRO A 324 29.65 -16.02 7.64
C PRO A 324 28.34 -16.70 8.11
N GLU A 325 28.35 -18.03 8.24
CA GLU A 325 27.18 -18.83 8.67
C GLU A 325 26.53 -18.33 9.97
N GLN A 326 27.30 -17.70 10.85
CA GLN A 326 26.82 -17.11 12.11
C GLN A 326 25.88 -15.91 11.96
N LEU A 327 25.75 -15.34 10.77
CA LEU A 327 24.84 -14.24 10.43
C LEU A 327 23.67 -14.69 9.52
N GLN A 328 23.56 -15.97 9.22
CA GLN A 328 22.42 -16.55 8.55
C GLN A 328 21.38 -16.91 9.63
N LEU A 329 20.52 -15.93 9.96
CA LEU A 329 19.38 -16.08 10.87
C LEU A 329 18.18 -16.70 10.18
#